data_aecc7264c4ea9373d4966f0ae33e83e6
#
_entry.id   aecc7264c4ea9373d4966f0ae33e83e6
#
_cell.length_a   1.000
_cell.length_b   1.000
_cell.length_c   1.000
_cell.angle_alpha   90.00
_cell.angle_beta   90.00
_cell.angle_gamma   90.00
#
_symmetry.space_group_name_H-M   'P 1'
#
loop_
_entity.id
_entity.type
_entity.pdbx_description
1 polymer ?
#
loop_
_entity_poly.entity_id
_entity_poly.type
_entity_poly.pdbx_seq_one_letter_code
_entity_poly.pdbx_strand_id
1 'polypeptide(L)'
;MGEINHPGAYPAIGDRRLFDLISAAGGLSDRAGRVVTIVRRGDPGEKIDLQLSSNLAEDTKNNVDVYPGDTIIVSRAGVIYVVGDVQHPSGFMIEDNTLTVLKALALAGGGTRTSSLSKTRILRQTPNGVQEIPINLKKVLYSKAPDMALVKGDVLFIPGSAAKAAAYRTADAAMSMTTALAVVAVHP
;
A
#
# COMPACT_ATOMS: atom_id res chain seq x y z
N MET A 1 7.44 18.45 -12.94
CA MET A 1 6.00 18.54 -12.56
C MET A 1 5.59 17.29 -11.80
N GLY A 2 4.41 17.25 -11.16
CA GLY A 2 3.95 16.10 -10.36
C GLY A 2 4.43 16.14 -8.91
N GLU A 3 4.64 14.97 -8.31
CA GLU A 3 4.92 14.80 -6.87
C GLU A 3 6.44 15.01 -6.58
N ILE A 4 6.86 16.26 -6.61
CA ILE A 4 8.21 16.74 -6.30
C ILE A 4 8.13 17.94 -5.36
N ASN A 5 9.12 18.13 -4.48
CA ASN A 5 9.03 19.15 -3.43
C ASN A 5 8.97 20.58 -3.97
N HIS A 6 9.79 20.91 -4.97
CA HIS A 6 9.80 22.23 -5.58
C HIS A 6 9.56 22.12 -7.10
N PRO A 7 8.29 22.03 -7.54
CA PRO A 7 8.00 22.00 -8.98
C PRO A 7 8.31 23.34 -9.62
N GLY A 8 9.02 23.34 -10.76
CA GLY A 8 9.45 24.56 -11.44
C GLY A 8 10.19 24.27 -12.74
N ALA A 9 10.71 25.31 -13.36
CA ALA A 9 11.64 25.22 -14.48
C ALA A 9 13.08 25.26 -13.96
N TYR A 10 13.86 24.24 -14.33
CA TYR A 10 15.25 24.11 -13.92
C TYR A 10 16.16 24.20 -15.16
N PRO A 11 17.25 24.97 -15.12
CA PRO A 11 18.15 25.07 -16.25
C PRO A 11 18.88 23.73 -16.46
N ALA A 12 18.69 23.14 -17.63
CA ALA A 12 19.44 21.96 -18.05
C ALA A 12 20.69 22.45 -18.84
N ILE A 13 21.71 22.96 -18.10
CA ILE A 13 22.96 23.43 -18.66
C ILE A 13 24.03 22.34 -18.47
N GLY A 14 24.68 21.92 -19.55
CA GLY A 14 25.65 20.82 -19.56
C GLY A 14 24.97 19.43 -19.52
N ASP A 15 25.77 18.40 -19.23
CA ASP A 15 25.29 17.02 -19.12
C ASP A 15 24.52 16.83 -17.82
N ARG A 16 23.24 17.12 -17.83
CA ARG A 16 22.34 16.94 -16.67
C ARG A 16 21.60 15.61 -16.76
N ARG A 17 21.67 14.87 -15.66
CA ARG A 17 20.94 13.63 -15.51
C ARG A 17 19.66 13.81 -14.68
N LEU A 18 18.77 12.85 -14.80
CA LEU A 18 17.47 12.87 -14.13
C LEU A 18 17.61 13.12 -12.61
N PHE A 19 18.53 12.43 -11.95
CA PHE A 19 18.68 12.54 -10.48
C PHE A 19 19.27 13.86 -10.03
N ASP A 20 20.08 14.53 -10.86
CA ASP A 20 20.57 15.88 -10.57
C ASP A 20 19.42 16.88 -10.54
N LEU A 21 18.47 16.76 -11.50
CA LEU A 21 17.31 17.63 -11.56
C LEU A 21 16.28 17.33 -10.46
N ILE A 22 16.08 16.05 -10.11
CA ILE A 22 15.23 15.67 -8.97
C ILE A 22 15.84 16.26 -7.68
N SER A 23 17.17 16.16 -7.50
CA SER A 23 17.85 16.70 -6.32
C SER A 23 17.78 18.23 -6.28
N ALA A 24 17.97 18.93 -7.42
CA ALA A 24 17.84 20.37 -7.52
C ALA A 24 16.41 20.85 -7.20
N ALA A 25 15.41 20.02 -7.53
CA ALA A 25 14.01 20.25 -7.19
C ALA A 25 13.64 19.87 -5.74
N GLY A 26 14.63 19.62 -4.87
CA GLY A 26 14.43 19.28 -3.47
C GLY A 26 14.01 17.83 -3.21
N GLY A 27 14.16 16.95 -4.21
CA GLY A 27 13.80 15.53 -4.10
C GLY A 27 12.32 15.24 -4.36
N LEU A 28 11.98 13.96 -4.26
CA LEU A 28 10.60 13.47 -4.36
C LEU A 28 9.78 13.89 -3.14
N SER A 29 8.50 14.16 -3.33
CA SER A 29 7.58 14.44 -2.22
C SER A 29 7.21 13.14 -1.47
N ASP A 30 6.64 13.27 -0.27
CA ASP A 30 6.15 12.12 0.53
C ASP A 30 5.02 11.33 -0.16
N ARG A 31 4.41 11.90 -1.20
CA ARG A 31 3.34 11.27 -1.99
C ARG A 31 3.82 10.77 -3.33
N ALA A 32 5.11 10.87 -3.61
CA ALA A 32 5.67 10.46 -4.88
C ALA A 32 5.59 8.94 -5.07
N GLY A 33 5.16 8.54 -6.25
CA GLY A 33 5.34 7.17 -6.73
C GLY A 33 6.74 6.99 -7.33
N ARG A 34 7.01 5.78 -7.77
CA ARG A 34 8.31 5.40 -8.34
C ARG A 34 8.37 5.50 -9.87
N VAL A 35 7.29 5.92 -10.51
CA VAL A 35 7.28 6.12 -11.97
C VAL A 35 7.56 7.57 -12.29
N VAL A 36 8.59 7.80 -13.10
CA VAL A 36 8.93 9.10 -13.66
C VAL A 36 8.78 9.03 -15.17
N THR A 37 7.98 9.93 -15.74
CA THR A 37 7.79 10.06 -17.17
C THR A 37 8.56 11.26 -17.67
N ILE A 38 9.44 11.07 -18.66
CA ILE A 38 10.12 12.15 -19.39
C ILE A 38 9.42 12.30 -20.73
N VAL A 39 8.91 13.49 -21.01
CA VAL A 39 8.32 13.87 -22.30
C VAL A 39 9.33 14.74 -23.04
N ARG A 40 9.78 14.30 -24.21
CA ARG A 40 10.75 15.00 -25.05
C ARG A 40 10.11 16.23 -25.72
N ARG A 41 10.83 17.34 -25.74
CA ARG A 41 10.33 18.56 -26.39
C ARG A 41 10.21 18.42 -27.91
N GLY A 42 11.15 17.68 -28.53
CA GLY A 42 11.21 17.52 -29.99
C GLY A 42 10.16 16.57 -30.56
N ASP A 43 9.69 15.61 -29.76
CA ASP A 43 8.65 14.66 -30.09
C ASP A 43 7.74 14.43 -28.88
N PRO A 44 6.61 15.17 -28.78
CA PRO A 44 5.68 15.01 -27.65
C PRO A 44 5.03 13.61 -27.57
N GLY A 45 5.18 12.79 -28.61
CA GLY A 45 4.76 11.38 -28.62
C GLY A 45 5.78 10.46 -27.95
N GLU A 46 7.03 10.87 -27.88
CA GLU A 46 8.07 10.11 -27.20
C GLU A 46 8.02 10.33 -25.69
N LYS A 47 7.49 9.32 -25.00
CA LYS A 47 7.43 9.26 -23.54
C LYS A 47 8.35 8.13 -23.05
N ILE A 48 9.22 8.47 -22.11
CA ILE A 48 10.12 7.53 -21.47
C ILE A 48 9.62 7.34 -20.04
N ASP A 49 9.06 6.18 -19.75
CA ASP A 49 8.64 5.81 -18.40
C ASP A 49 9.75 5.05 -17.70
N LEU A 50 10.21 5.58 -16.59
CA LEU A 50 11.28 5.02 -15.76
C LEU A 50 10.71 4.57 -14.43
N GLN A 51 10.98 3.33 -14.04
CA GLN A 51 10.61 2.79 -12.74
C GLN A 51 11.79 2.96 -11.78
N LEU A 52 11.73 3.97 -10.93
CA LEU A 52 12.81 4.26 -9.98
C LEU A 52 12.90 3.18 -8.88
N SER A 53 14.11 2.81 -8.52
CA SER A 53 14.40 1.98 -7.36
C SER A 53 14.07 2.72 -6.05
N SER A 54 13.88 1.98 -4.96
CA SER A 54 13.75 2.55 -3.62
C SER A 54 15.03 3.27 -3.17
N ASN A 55 16.20 2.83 -3.64
CA ASN A 55 17.49 3.49 -3.41
C ASN A 55 17.98 4.16 -4.72
N LEU A 56 17.74 5.47 -4.84
CA LEU A 56 18.15 6.24 -6.02
C LEU A 56 19.68 6.27 -6.20
N ALA A 57 20.45 6.16 -5.12
CA ALA A 57 21.91 6.18 -5.20
C ALA A 57 22.49 4.95 -5.93
N GLU A 58 21.77 3.83 -5.89
CA GLU A 58 22.16 2.58 -6.57
C GLU A 58 21.49 2.42 -7.94
N ASP A 59 20.53 3.26 -8.27
CA ASP A 59 19.72 3.17 -9.49
C ASP A 59 20.38 3.86 -10.70
N THR A 60 21.59 3.41 -11.04
CA THR A 60 22.36 4.00 -12.14
C THR A 60 21.70 3.85 -13.50
N LYS A 61 20.84 2.81 -13.69
CA LYS A 61 20.18 2.51 -14.97
C LYS A 61 19.10 3.53 -15.32
N ASN A 62 18.40 4.04 -14.32
CA ASN A 62 17.32 5.01 -14.50
C ASN A 62 17.78 6.47 -14.42
N ASN A 63 19.07 6.71 -14.16
CA ASN A 63 19.67 8.03 -14.19
C ASN A 63 20.04 8.42 -15.62
N VAL A 64 19.03 8.68 -16.43
CA VAL A 64 19.17 9.00 -17.86
C VAL A 64 19.45 10.48 -18.09
N ASP A 65 19.99 10.81 -19.28
CA ASP A 65 20.26 12.19 -19.69
C ASP A 65 18.95 12.94 -19.98
N VAL A 66 18.89 14.17 -19.52
CA VAL A 66 17.77 15.09 -19.73
C VAL A 66 18.23 16.27 -20.57
N TYR A 67 17.45 16.57 -21.61
CA TYR A 67 17.78 17.62 -22.56
C TYR A 67 16.98 18.92 -22.30
N PRO A 68 17.51 20.08 -22.76
CA PRO A 68 16.80 21.34 -22.63
C PRO A 68 15.41 21.30 -23.26
N GLY A 69 14.39 21.62 -22.46
CA GLY A 69 12.99 21.63 -22.89
C GLY A 69 12.22 20.34 -22.61
N ASP A 70 12.87 19.30 -22.09
CA ASP A 70 12.18 18.08 -21.62
C ASP A 70 11.26 18.42 -20.44
N THR A 71 10.16 17.70 -20.36
CA THR A 71 9.24 17.77 -19.22
C THR A 71 9.34 16.49 -18.40
N ILE A 72 9.72 16.63 -17.12
CA ILE A 72 9.81 15.52 -16.17
C ILE A 72 8.55 15.53 -15.31
N ILE A 73 7.85 14.40 -15.26
CA ILE A 73 6.62 14.22 -14.48
C ILE A 73 6.83 13.08 -13.51
N VAL A 74 6.76 13.37 -12.21
CA VAL A 74 6.81 12.34 -11.15
C VAL A 74 5.38 11.92 -10.84
N SER A 75 5.11 10.63 -10.93
CA SER A 75 3.78 10.07 -10.61
C SER A 75 3.47 10.18 -9.12
N ARG A 76 2.20 10.12 -8.77
CA ARG A 76 1.76 9.93 -7.39
C ARG A 76 1.81 8.46 -7.01
N ALA A 77 2.20 8.16 -5.77
CA ALA A 77 2.08 6.81 -5.20
C ALA A 77 0.64 6.32 -5.26
N GLY A 78 0.48 5.05 -5.60
CA GLY A 78 -0.83 4.41 -5.53
C GLY A 78 -1.29 4.29 -4.07
N VAL A 79 -2.59 4.12 -3.86
CA VAL A 79 -3.16 3.80 -2.55
C VAL A 79 -3.92 2.49 -2.65
N ILE A 80 -3.75 1.62 -1.65
CA ILE A 80 -4.63 0.48 -1.41
C ILE A 80 -5.38 0.73 -0.10
N TYR A 81 -6.51 0.05 0.06
CA TYR A 81 -7.30 0.17 1.26
C TYR A 81 -7.42 -1.18 1.95
N VAL A 82 -7.22 -1.22 3.26
CA VAL A 82 -7.48 -2.39 4.10
C VAL A 82 -8.66 -2.07 4.98
N VAL A 83 -9.73 -2.85 4.85
CA VAL A 83 -11.00 -2.59 5.53
C VAL A 83 -11.60 -3.87 6.12
N GLY A 84 -12.54 -3.70 7.05
CA GLY A 84 -13.21 -4.79 7.72
C GLY A 84 -12.62 -5.08 9.10
N ASP A 85 -12.53 -6.36 9.45
CA ASP A 85 -12.17 -6.81 10.80
C ASP A 85 -10.65 -6.91 11.00
N VAL A 86 -9.99 -5.75 10.96
CA VAL A 86 -8.54 -5.55 11.22
C VAL A 86 -8.35 -4.55 12.34
N GLN A 87 -7.13 -4.49 12.90
CA GLN A 87 -6.83 -3.60 14.03
C GLN A 87 -6.92 -2.11 13.63
N HIS A 88 -6.35 -1.76 12.46
CA HIS A 88 -6.28 -0.39 11.95
C HIS A 88 -6.75 -0.33 10.48
N PRO A 89 -8.08 -0.28 10.23
CA PRO A 89 -8.59 -0.07 8.88
C PRO A 89 -8.10 1.28 8.35
N SER A 90 -7.43 1.29 7.19
CA SER A 90 -6.84 2.51 6.63
C SER A 90 -6.51 2.36 5.14
N GLY A 91 -6.16 3.49 4.50
CA GLY A 91 -5.49 3.52 3.20
C GLY A 91 -3.97 3.56 3.38
N PHE A 92 -3.26 2.74 2.61
CA PHE A 92 -1.81 2.64 2.62
C PHE A 92 -1.26 3.00 1.25
N MET A 93 -0.25 3.87 1.21
CA MET A 93 0.44 4.20 -0.02
C MET A 93 1.33 3.04 -0.46
N ILE A 94 1.34 2.78 -1.76
CA ILE A 94 2.28 1.86 -2.41
C ILE A 94 3.23 2.66 -3.29
N GLU A 95 4.48 2.67 -2.91
CA GLU A 95 5.53 3.37 -3.67
C GLU A 95 5.93 2.58 -4.92
N ASP A 96 5.97 1.27 -4.79
CA ASP A 96 6.24 0.31 -5.86
C ASP A 96 5.21 -0.84 -5.82
N ASN A 97 5.08 -1.60 -6.89
CA ASN A 97 4.13 -2.72 -6.96
C ASN A 97 4.53 -3.93 -6.08
N THR A 98 5.27 -3.70 -4.99
CA THR A 98 5.79 -4.77 -4.10
C THR A 98 4.96 -4.99 -2.85
N LEU A 99 3.86 -4.22 -2.66
CA LEU A 99 2.97 -4.43 -1.53
C LEU A 99 2.13 -5.68 -1.75
N THR A 100 2.33 -6.67 -0.89
CA THR A 100 1.57 -7.93 -0.92
C THR A 100 0.43 -7.92 0.09
N VAL A 101 -0.46 -8.89 -0.03
CA VAL A 101 -1.60 -9.05 0.87
C VAL A 101 -1.16 -9.24 2.33
N LEU A 102 -0.07 -10.01 2.58
CA LEU A 102 0.46 -10.16 3.93
C LEU A 102 1.08 -8.87 4.48
N LYS A 103 1.82 -8.16 3.65
CA LYS A 103 2.39 -6.86 4.06
C LYS A 103 1.29 -5.85 4.39
N ALA A 104 0.24 -5.78 3.56
CA ALA A 104 -0.91 -4.91 3.80
C ALA A 104 -1.65 -5.27 5.10
N LEU A 105 -1.85 -6.56 5.36
CA LEU A 105 -2.42 -7.03 6.62
C LEU A 105 -1.54 -6.63 7.82
N ALA A 106 -0.22 -6.77 7.71
CA ALA A 106 0.72 -6.38 8.76
C ALA A 106 0.68 -4.87 9.04
N LEU A 107 0.63 -4.02 7.99
CA LEU A 107 0.47 -2.57 8.12
C LEU A 107 -0.84 -2.19 8.82
N ALA A 108 -1.92 -2.95 8.58
CA ALA A 108 -3.20 -2.78 9.27
C ALA A 108 -3.22 -3.35 10.70
N GLY A 109 -2.06 -3.77 11.25
CA GLY A 109 -1.95 -4.32 12.61
C GLY A 109 -2.46 -5.76 12.73
N GLY A 110 -2.72 -6.45 11.62
CA GLY A 110 -3.28 -7.79 11.61
C GLY A 110 -4.81 -7.83 11.72
N GLY A 111 -5.37 -9.03 11.67
CA GLY A 111 -6.80 -9.24 11.90
C GLY A 111 -7.15 -9.19 13.39
N THR A 112 -8.37 -8.79 13.72
CA THR A 112 -8.89 -8.87 15.09
C THR A 112 -9.14 -10.34 15.49
N ARG A 113 -9.51 -10.57 16.76
CA ARG A 113 -9.85 -11.92 17.24
C ARG A 113 -11.03 -12.54 16.50
N THR A 114 -11.94 -11.71 16.02
CA THR A 114 -13.16 -12.11 15.31
C THR A 114 -12.97 -12.23 13.80
N SER A 115 -11.84 -11.79 13.25
CA SER A 115 -11.58 -11.78 11.81
C SER A 115 -11.64 -13.17 11.17
N SER A 116 -12.19 -13.25 9.97
CA SER A 116 -12.29 -14.47 9.16
C SER A 116 -11.27 -14.46 8.02
N LEU A 117 -9.98 -14.67 8.36
CA LEU A 117 -8.86 -14.62 7.41
C LEU A 117 -8.99 -15.60 6.23
N SER A 118 -9.77 -16.68 6.37
CA SER A 118 -10.01 -17.63 5.28
C SER A 118 -11.01 -17.14 4.24
N LYS A 119 -11.80 -16.10 4.57
CA LYS A 119 -12.83 -15.50 3.71
C LYS A 119 -12.45 -14.10 3.24
N THR A 120 -11.17 -13.74 3.30
CA THR A 120 -10.64 -12.48 2.80
C THR A 120 -10.82 -12.39 1.29
N ARG A 121 -11.00 -11.18 0.77
CA ARG A 121 -11.12 -10.92 -0.66
C ARG A 121 -10.48 -9.59 -1.02
N ILE A 122 -9.96 -9.52 -2.24
CA ILE A 122 -9.55 -8.26 -2.86
C ILE A 122 -10.70 -7.81 -3.76
N LEU A 123 -11.12 -6.56 -3.61
CA LEU A 123 -12.03 -5.89 -4.54
C LEU A 123 -11.17 -5.01 -5.44
N ARG A 124 -11.09 -5.37 -6.70
CA ARG A 124 -10.27 -4.68 -7.73
C ARG A 124 -11.16 -4.01 -8.74
N GLN A 125 -10.97 -2.70 -8.92
CA GLN A 125 -11.65 -1.97 -9.97
C GLN A 125 -11.06 -2.34 -11.33
N THR A 126 -11.91 -2.78 -12.25
CA THR A 126 -11.53 -3.07 -13.65
C THR A 126 -12.43 -2.27 -14.60
N PRO A 127 -12.10 -2.13 -15.88
CA PRO A 127 -12.97 -1.48 -16.87
C PRO A 127 -14.36 -2.09 -16.96
N ASN A 128 -14.50 -3.37 -16.62
CA ASN A 128 -15.76 -4.12 -16.65
C ASN A 128 -16.50 -4.13 -15.30
N GLY A 129 -16.08 -3.29 -14.33
CA GLY A 129 -16.65 -3.22 -12.99
C GLY A 129 -15.73 -3.77 -11.90
N VAL A 130 -16.28 -4.01 -10.72
CA VAL A 130 -15.52 -4.53 -9.56
C VAL A 130 -15.36 -6.04 -9.68
N GLN A 131 -14.12 -6.49 -9.74
CA GLN A 131 -13.75 -7.89 -9.66
C GLN A 131 -13.48 -8.28 -8.19
N GLU A 132 -14.12 -9.34 -7.73
CA GLU A 132 -13.86 -9.92 -6.41
C GLU A 132 -12.91 -11.11 -6.54
N ILE A 133 -11.75 -11.04 -5.86
CA ILE A 133 -10.73 -12.08 -5.87
C ILE A 133 -10.67 -12.69 -4.47
N PRO A 134 -11.16 -13.93 -4.28
CA PRO A 134 -11.14 -14.58 -2.97
C PRO A 134 -9.70 -14.99 -2.59
N ILE A 135 -9.33 -14.71 -1.34
CA ILE A 135 -8.02 -15.05 -0.78
C ILE A 135 -8.18 -15.76 0.55
N ASN A 136 -7.52 -16.90 0.70
CA ASN A 136 -7.41 -17.56 1.98
C ASN A 136 -6.13 -17.12 2.69
N LEU A 137 -6.20 -15.98 3.38
CA LEU A 137 -5.06 -15.43 4.14
C LEU A 137 -4.48 -16.41 5.16
N LYS A 138 -5.31 -17.27 5.74
CA LYS A 138 -4.82 -18.31 6.66
C LYS A 138 -3.86 -19.27 5.95
N LYS A 139 -4.16 -19.67 4.70
CA LYS A 139 -3.24 -20.51 3.91
C LYS A 139 -1.96 -19.76 3.53
N VAL A 140 -2.06 -18.48 3.19
CA VAL A 140 -0.90 -17.63 2.84
C VAL A 140 0.03 -17.48 4.05
N LEU A 141 -0.50 -17.18 5.24
CA LEU A 141 0.24 -17.10 6.51
C LEU A 141 1.02 -18.39 6.84
N TYR A 142 0.50 -19.55 6.49
CA TYR A 142 1.17 -20.85 6.69
C TYR A 142 1.97 -21.30 5.46
N SER A 143 2.27 -20.41 4.52
CA SER A 143 2.99 -20.73 3.28
C SER A 143 2.36 -21.85 2.44
N LYS A 144 1.04 -22.06 2.59
CA LYS A 144 0.25 -23.06 1.84
C LYS A 144 -0.43 -22.47 0.60
N ALA A 145 -0.26 -21.18 0.36
CA ALA A 145 -0.71 -20.47 -0.83
C ALA A 145 0.25 -19.30 -1.08
N PRO A 146 0.40 -18.87 -2.35
CA PRO A 146 1.27 -17.75 -2.70
C PRO A 146 0.73 -16.44 -2.11
N ASP A 147 1.63 -15.53 -1.73
CA ASP A 147 1.30 -14.17 -1.32
C ASP A 147 1.10 -13.32 -2.57
N MET A 148 -0.09 -12.76 -2.74
CA MET A 148 -0.47 -12.01 -3.94
C MET A 148 -0.08 -10.54 -3.79
N ALA A 149 0.47 -9.95 -4.87
CA ALA A 149 0.71 -8.51 -4.94
C ALA A 149 -0.59 -7.74 -5.13
N LEU A 150 -0.69 -6.63 -4.40
CA LEU A 150 -1.77 -5.65 -4.53
C LEU A 150 -1.38 -4.58 -5.54
N VAL A 151 -2.35 -4.05 -6.25
CA VAL A 151 -2.17 -2.93 -7.18
C VAL A 151 -2.93 -1.69 -6.66
N LYS A 152 -2.57 -0.53 -7.18
CA LYS A 152 -3.23 0.73 -6.80
C LYS A 152 -4.75 0.62 -6.97
N GLY A 153 -5.49 1.10 -5.98
CA GLY A 153 -6.94 1.07 -5.96
C GLY A 153 -7.56 -0.22 -5.43
N ASP A 154 -6.76 -1.24 -5.14
CA ASP A 154 -7.27 -2.47 -4.52
C ASP A 154 -7.83 -2.18 -3.13
N VAL A 155 -8.94 -2.86 -2.80
CA VAL A 155 -9.50 -2.89 -1.44
C VAL A 155 -9.37 -4.31 -0.91
N LEU A 156 -8.53 -4.49 0.09
CA LEU A 156 -8.39 -5.75 0.84
C LEU A 156 -9.47 -5.78 1.92
N PHE A 157 -10.49 -6.59 1.74
CA PHE A 157 -11.59 -6.73 2.68
C PHE A 157 -11.45 -8.01 3.52
N ILE A 158 -11.36 -7.83 4.83
CA ILE A 158 -11.27 -8.91 5.82
C ILE A 158 -12.60 -8.97 6.59
N PRO A 159 -13.47 -9.94 6.34
CA PRO A 159 -14.77 -10.03 7.03
C PRO A 159 -14.60 -10.49 8.48
N GLY A 160 -15.52 -10.06 9.34
CA GLY A 160 -15.69 -10.61 10.67
C GLY A 160 -16.40 -11.96 10.65
N SER A 161 -16.28 -12.74 11.72
CA SER A 161 -16.97 -14.00 11.95
C SER A 161 -17.99 -13.84 13.06
N ALA A 162 -19.27 -13.88 12.73
CA ALA A 162 -20.35 -13.82 13.72
C ALA A 162 -20.25 -14.97 14.76
N ALA A 163 -19.86 -16.16 14.32
CA ALA A 163 -19.68 -17.31 15.22
C ALA A 163 -18.55 -17.07 16.24
N LYS A 164 -17.40 -16.51 15.81
CA LYS A 164 -16.33 -16.13 16.74
C LYS A 164 -16.77 -15.02 17.69
N ALA A 165 -17.45 -13.99 17.19
CA ALA A 165 -17.97 -12.90 18.02
C ALA A 165 -18.96 -13.40 19.08
N ALA A 166 -19.84 -14.33 18.75
CA ALA A 166 -20.74 -14.96 19.71
C ALA A 166 -19.94 -15.78 20.76
N ALA A 167 -18.97 -16.57 20.34
CA ALA A 167 -18.13 -17.36 21.25
C ALA A 167 -17.35 -16.52 22.25
N TYR A 168 -16.80 -15.38 21.81
CA TYR A 168 -16.10 -14.46 22.73
C TYR A 168 -17.04 -13.78 23.71
N ARG A 169 -18.25 -13.38 23.29
CA ARG A 169 -19.26 -12.81 24.22
C ARG A 169 -19.69 -13.79 25.29
N THR A 170 -19.86 -15.07 24.96
CA THR A 170 -20.19 -16.10 25.96
C THR A 170 -19.05 -16.37 26.90
N ALA A 171 -17.79 -16.38 26.44
CA ALA A 171 -16.62 -16.55 27.27
C ALA A 171 -16.43 -15.38 28.25
N ASP A 172 -16.58 -14.14 27.78
CA ASP A 172 -16.49 -12.95 28.65
C ASP A 172 -17.60 -12.91 29.70
N ALA A 173 -18.83 -13.31 29.32
CA ALA A 173 -19.94 -13.41 30.28
C ALA A 173 -19.69 -14.49 31.34
N ALA A 174 -19.12 -15.64 30.96
CA ALA A 174 -18.76 -16.69 31.91
C ALA A 174 -17.65 -16.27 32.87
N MET A 175 -16.62 -15.54 32.38
CA MET A 175 -15.57 -14.99 33.24
C MET A 175 -16.09 -13.93 34.23
N SER A 176 -17.00 -13.07 33.81
CA SER A 176 -17.59 -12.05 34.70
C SER A 176 -18.46 -12.68 35.79
N MET A 177 -19.16 -13.78 35.51
CA MET A 177 -19.94 -14.53 36.51
C MET A 177 -19.04 -15.22 37.54
N THR A 178 -17.89 -15.80 37.12
CA THR A 178 -16.96 -16.43 38.07
C THR A 178 -16.30 -15.44 39.00
N THR A 179 -15.96 -14.24 38.53
CA THR A 179 -15.43 -13.17 39.39
C THR A 179 -16.48 -12.64 40.38
N ALA A 180 -17.73 -12.51 39.97
CA ALA A 180 -18.81 -12.10 40.85
C ALA A 180 -19.09 -13.11 41.99
N LEU A 181 -19.05 -14.42 41.67
CA LEU A 181 -19.20 -15.50 42.67
C LEU A 181 -18.02 -15.57 43.64
N ALA A 182 -16.80 -15.29 43.18
CA ALA A 182 -15.61 -15.28 44.04
C ALA A 182 -15.63 -14.10 45.05
N VAL A 183 -16.17 -12.96 44.67
CA VAL A 183 -16.31 -11.78 45.56
C VAL A 183 -17.35 -12.00 46.65
N VAL A 184 -18.45 -12.72 46.35
CA VAL A 184 -19.50 -13.02 47.35
C VAL A 184 -19.04 -14.09 48.36
N ALA A 185 -18.10 -15.00 47.98
CA ALA A 185 -17.59 -16.05 48.86
C ALA A 185 -16.50 -15.60 49.86
N VAL A 186 -16.00 -14.35 49.76
CA VAL A 186 -14.89 -13.83 50.60
C VAL A 186 -15.38 -12.89 51.70
N HIS A 187 -16.68 -12.56 51.76
CA HIS A 187 -17.27 -11.78 52.87
C HIS A 187 -18.23 -12.66 53.69
N PRO A 188 -17.79 -13.14 54.88
CA PRO A 188 -18.67 -13.81 55.83
C PRO A 188 -19.61 -12.81 56.55
#